data_fa8a2e1d08f364e172173f262e0dc74f
#
_entry.id   fa8a2e1d08f364e172173f262e0dc74f
#
_cell.length_a   1.000
_cell.length_b   1.000
_cell.length_c   1.000
_cell.angle_alpha   90.00
_cell.angle_beta   90.00
_cell.angle_gamma   90.00
#
_symmetry.space_group_name_H-M   'P 1'
#
loop_
_entity.id
_entity.type
_entity.pdbx_description
1 polymer ?
#
loop_
_entity_poly.entity_id
_entity_poly.type
_entity_poly.pdbx_seq_one_letter_code
_entity_poly.pdbx_strand_id
1 'polypeptide(L)'
;RNKSNINSKKLIYYKLMKTFIGGIGCFWDEKKYEGIDGIISTECGYCGGDEPNVTYKAVCGGDTGHIEVVKVQYDEKTKSYEDMVRLFFELHDSTQVNRQGTYVGIQYRSEIFYANDEEKKIAEKVLDEMNKKLDGKVSTKVSKEKNYCKAEGYHQKYEKNKSLKFG
;
A
#
# COMPACT_ATOMS: atom_id res chain seq x y z
N ARG A 1 -39.85 3.96 -6.28
CA ARG A 1 -39.40 2.72 -5.54
C ARG A 1 -37.93 2.33 -5.75
N ASN A 2 -37.22 2.86 -6.74
CA ASN A 2 -35.84 2.41 -7.03
C ASN A 2 -34.70 3.22 -6.37
N LYS A 3 -34.95 4.44 -5.88
CA LYS A 3 -33.90 5.30 -5.31
C LYS A 3 -33.49 4.88 -3.89
N SER A 4 -34.38 4.33 -3.09
CA SER A 4 -34.05 3.87 -1.71
C SER A 4 -33.21 2.58 -1.70
N ASN A 5 -33.44 1.69 -2.66
CA ASN A 5 -32.69 0.42 -2.76
C ASN A 5 -31.25 0.60 -3.30
N ILE A 6 -31.02 1.60 -4.14
CA ILE A 6 -29.69 1.93 -4.65
C ILE A 6 -28.84 2.57 -3.55
N ASN A 7 -29.43 3.41 -2.72
CA ASN A 7 -28.73 4.05 -1.61
C ASN A 7 -28.31 3.04 -0.51
N SER A 8 -29.19 2.08 -0.19
CA SER A 8 -28.86 1.06 0.82
C SER A 8 -27.77 0.11 0.36
N LYS A 9 -27.82 -0.35 -0.89
CA LYS A 9 -26.76 -1.21 -1.48
C LYS A 9 -25.42 -0.47 -1.57
N LYS A 10 -25.42 0.80 -1.95
CA LYS A 10 -24.23 1.64 -2.02
C LYS A 10 -23.66 1.88 -0.62
N LEU A 11 -24.49 2.11 0.38
CA LEU A 11 -24.09 2.29 1.77
C LEU A 11 -23.48 1.01 2.36
N ILE A 12 -24.06 -0.15 2.07
CA ILE A 12 -23.52 -1.46 2.47
C ILE A 12 -22.16 -1.71 1.80
N TYR A 13 -22.03 -1.38 0.52
CA TYR A 13 -20.77 -1.50 -0.21
C TYR A 13 -19.66 -0.68 0.43
N TYR A 14 -19.90 0.60 0.75
CA TYR A 14 -18.93 1.45 1.43
C TYR A 14 -18.59 0.95 2.85
N LYS A 15 -19.54 0.35 3.55
CA LYS A 15 -19.33 -0.20 4.90
C LYS A 15 -18.39 -1.42 4.90
N LEU A 16 -18.32 -2.14 3.80
CA LEU A 16 -17.51 -3.36 3.64
C LEU A 16 -16.15 -3.09 3.00
N MET A 17 -15.93 -1.87 2.55
CA MET A 17 -14.67 -1.46 1.94
C MET A 17 -13.68 -1.06 3.03
N LYS A 18 -12.55 -1.71 3.05
CA LYS A 18 -11.44 -1.45 3.98
C LYS A 18 -10.21 -0.96 3.22
N THR A 19 -9.27 -0.41 3.95
CA THR A 19 -8.05 0.18 3.40
C THR A 19 -6.81 -0.50 3.96
N PHE A 20 -5.86 -0.78 3.09
CA PHE A 20 -4.52 -1.22 3.41
C PHE A 20 -3.51 -0.25 2.79
N ILE A 21 -2.46 0.14 3.54
CA ILE A 21 -1.39 1.02 3.05
C ILE A 21 -0.05 0.32 3.28
N GLY A 22 0.71 0.13 2.20
CA GLY A 22 2.02 -0.48 2.28
C GLY A 22 2.98 0.00 1.20
N GLY A 23 4.25 0.10 1.57
CA GLY A 23 5.36 0.37 0.67
C GLY A 23 6.02 -0.94 0.22
N ILE A 24 5.91 -1.25 -1.06
CA ILE A 24 6.51 -2.45 -1.68
C ILE A 24 7.70 -2.11 -2.61
N GLY A 25 8.28 -0.95 -2.41
CA GLY A 25 9.26 -0.36 -3.32
C GLY A 25 8.67 0.79 -4.10
N CYS A 26 8.87 0.84 -5.42
CA CYS A 26 8.25 1.85 -6.25
C CYS A 26 6.71 1.69 -6.29
N PHE A 27 6.00 2.78 -6.06
CA PHE A 27 4.52 2.73 -6.09
C PHE A 27 3.93 2.53 -7.50
N TRP A 28 4.73 2.64 -8.56
CA TRP A 28 4.30 2.22 -9.91
C TRP A 28 4.05 0.71 -9.99
N ASP A 29 4.56 -0.06 -9.04
CA ASP A 29 4.25 -1.48 -8.88
C ASP A 29 2.82 -1.74 -8.35
N GLU A 30 1.98 -0.71 -8.21
CA GLU A 30 0.55 -0.86 -7.89
C GLU A 30 -0.17 -1.86 -8.83
N LYS A 31 0.32 -2.01 -10.06
CA LYS A 31 -0.17 -3.01 -11.02
C LYS A 31 -0.12 -4.46 -10.50
N LYS A 32 0.77 -4.75 -9.54
CA LYS A 32 0.85 -6.06 -8.92
C LYS A 32 -0.40 -6.47 -8.15
N TYR A 33 -1.24 -5.48 -7.77
CA TYR A 33 -2.54 -5.73 -7.16
C TYR A 33 -3.66 -6.00 -8.17
N GLU A 34 -3.43 -5.77 -9.45
CA GLU A 34 -4.46 -5.92 -10.49
C GLU A 34 -4.87 -7.39 -10.66
N GLY A 35 -6.16 -7.61 -10.85
CA GLY A 35 -6.73 -8.94 -11.09
C GLY A 35 -6.79 -9.85 -9.85
N ILE A 36 -6.37 -9.36 -8.70
CA ILE A 36 -6.47 -10.10 -7.44
C ILE A 36 -7.89 -9.96 -6.90
N ASP A 37 -8.51 -11.09 -6.60
CA ASP A 37 -9.88 -11.13 -6.07
C ASP A 37 -9.99 -10.36 -4.75
N GLY A 38 -11.04 -9.56 -4.62
CA GLY A 38 -11.28 -8.72 -3.44
C GLY A 38 -10.59 -7.35 -3.46
N ILE A 39 -9.68 -7.08 -4.42
CA ILE A 39 -9.10 -5.74 -4.59
C ILE A 39 -10.06 -4.86 -5.39
N ILE A 40 -10.47 -3.74 -4.79
CA ILE A 40 -11.43 -2.80 -5.38
C ILE A 40 -10.71 -1.71 -6.16
N SER A 41 -9.72 -1.07 -5.55
CA SER A 41 -8.95 0.02 -6.16
C SER A 41 -7.59 0.19 -5.52
N THR A 42 -6.69 0.82 -6.25
CA THR A 42 -5.35 1.20 -5.79
C THR A 42 -5.08 2.66 -6.06
N GLU A 43 -4.24 3.26 -5.23
CA GLU A 43 -3.81 4.66 -5.34
C GLU A 43 -2.36 4.77 -4.91
N CYS A 44 -1.52 5.39 -5.74
CA CYS A 44 -0.15 5.72 -5.35
C CYS A 44 -0.15 6.92 -4.41
N GLY A 45 0.69 6.87 -3.38
CA GLY A 45 0.80 7.95 -2.40
C GLY A 45 2.12 7.94 -1.66
N TYR A 46 2.21 8.84 -0.69
CA TYR A 46 3.34 8.99 0.24
C TYR A 46 2.82 8.88 1.66
N CYS A 47 3.59 8.29 2.55
CA CYS A 47 3.18 8.10 3.94
C CYS A 47 4.39 8.00 4.88
N GLY A 48 4.20 8.37 6.13
CA GLY A 48 5.14 8.11 7.22
C GLY A 48 5.98 9.30 7.67
N GLY A 49 6.06 10.37 6.90
CA GLY A 49 6.80 11.57 7.27
C GLY A 49 5.98 12.59 8.08
N ASP A 50 6.63 13.68 8.50
CA ASP A 50 6.02 14.70 9.36
C ASP A 50 5.17 15.72 8.58
N GLU A 51 5.48 15.95 7.32
CA GLU A 51 4.76 16.91 6.48
C GLU A 51 3.43 16.33 5.97
N PRO A 52 2.31 17.06 6.10
CA PRO A 52 1.00 16.57 5.65
C PRO A 52 0.87 16.47 4.12
N ASN A 53 1.63 17.30 3.38
CA ASN A 53 1.64 17.30 1.92
C ASN A 53 3.08 17.37 1.41
N VAL A 54 3.43 16.45 0.51
CA VAL A 54 4.75 16.40 -0.11
C VAL A 54 4.63 16.23 -1.61
N THR A 55 5.73 16.55 -2.31
CA THR A 55 5.87 16.33 -3.75
C THR A 55 6.81 15.14 -4.01
N TYR A 56 6.71 14.55 -5.17
CA TYR A 56 7.63 13.50 -5.63
C TYR A 56 9.10 13.93 -5.51
N LYS A 57 9.40 15.15 -5.95
CA LYS A 57 10.76 15.71 -5.87
C LYS A 57 11.26 15.78 -4.42
N ALA A 58 10.42 16.22 -3.49
CA ALA A 58 10.78 16.31 -2.09
C ALA A 58 11.04 14.92 -1.47
N VAL A 59 10.18 13.95 -1.78
CA VAL A 59 10.34 12.55 -1.30
C VAL A 59 11.62 11.92 -1.86
N CYS A 60 11.92 12.13 -3.13
CA CYS A 60 13.16 11.65 -3.76
C CYS A 60 14.42 12.29 -3.14
N GLY A 61 14.32 13.47 -2.55
CA GLY A 61 15.40 14.11 -1.81
C GLY A 61 15.80 13.37 -0.52
N GLY A 62 14.93 12.51 0.00
CA GLY A 62 15.22 11.64 1.15
C GLY A 62 15.05 12.27 2.53
N ASP A 63 14.67 13.55 2.62
CA ASP A 63 14.61 14.30 3.88
C ASP A 63 13.20 14.38 4.49
N THR A 64 12.16 13.97 3.76
CA THR A 64 10.78 14.10 4.23
C THR A 64 10.36 13.02 5.24
N GLY A 65 11.08 11.90 5.30
CA GLY A 65 10.67 10.71 6.04
C GLY A 65 9.52 9.93 5.39
N HIS A 66 8.87 10.50 4.37
CA HIS A 66 7.86 9.80 3.59
C HIS A 66 8.45 8.73 2.70
N ILE A 67 7.68 7.66 2.49
CA ILE A 67 7.97 6.63 1.51
C ILE A 67 6.88 6.57 0.46
N GLU A 68 7.22 5.98 -0.68
CA GLU A 68 6.24 5.62 -1.70
C GLU A 68 5.39 4.45 -1.22
N VAL A 69 4.08 4.61 -1.26
CA VAL A 69 3.12 3.58 -0.84
C VAL A 69 2.04 3.35 -1.89
N VAL A 70 1.44 2.17 -1.84
CA VAL A 70 0.18 1.88 -2.50
C VAL A 70 -0.91 1.80 -1.44
N LYS A 71 -1.92 2.64 -1.57
CA LYS A 71 -3.15 2.56 -0.80
C LYS A 71 -4.12 1.67 -1.55
N VAL A 72 -4.50 0.58 -0.92
CA VAL A 72 -5.37 -0.44 -1.50
C VAL A 72 -6.70 -0.46 -0.79
N GLN A 73 -7.78 -0.33 -1.54
CA GLN A 73 -9.13 -0.59 -1.03
C GLN A 73 -9.54 -2.01 -1.38
N TYR A 74 -10.02 -2.74 -0.40
CA TYR A 74 -10.39 -4.14 -0.55
C TYR A 74 -11.74 -4.44 0.09
N ASP A 75 -12.39 -5.49 -0.40
CA ASP A 75 -13.66 -6.00 0.11
C ASP A 75 -13.40 -6.95 1.28
N GLU A 76 -13.82 -6.54 2.49
CA GLU A 76 -13.59 -7.34 3.70
C GLU A 76 -14.37 -8.68 3.70
N LYS A 77 -15.36 -8.86 2.84
CA LYS A 77 -16.01 -10.16 2.65
C LYS A 77 -15.14 -11.17 1.92
N THR A 78 -14.26 -10.69 1.06
CA THR A 78 -13.38 -11.53 0.22
C THR A 78 -12.02 -11.70 0.85
N LYS A 79 -11.48 -10.64 1.47
CA LYS A 79 -10.16 -10.62 2.08
C LYS A 79 -10.20 -10.02 3.48
N SER A 80 -9.52 -10.66 4.44
CA SER A 80 -9.23 -10.06 5.74
C SER A 80 -8.03 -9.11 5.66
N TYR A 81 -7.82 -8.31 6.70
CA TYR A 81 -6.58 -7.54 6.85
C TYR A 81 -5.34 -8.45 6.86
N GLU A 82 -5.43 -9.60 7.53
CA GLU A 82 -4.34 -10.59 7.52
C GLU A 82 -4.02 -11.07 6.09
N ASP A 83 -5.05 -11.34 5.28
CA ASP A 83 -4.86 -11.71 3.87
C ASP A 83 -4.13 -10.60 3.09
N MET A 84 -4.44 -9.33 3.37
CA MET A 84 -3.76 -8.20 2.75
C MET A 84 -2.30 -8.10 3.18
N VAL A 85 -1.99 -8.34 4.45
CA VAL A 85 -0.60 -8.35 4.94
C VAL A 85 0.18 -9.49 4.30
N ARG A 86 -0.39 -10.69 4.19
CA ARG A 86 0.24 -11.83 3.51
C ARG A 86 0.50 -11.55 2.04
N LEU A 87 -0.48 -10.96 1.35
CA LEU A 87 -0.34 -10.52 -0.04
C LEU A 87 0.80 -9.51 -0.19
N PHE A 88 0.91 -8.54 0.71
CA PHE A 88 2.00 -7.57 0.75
C PHE A 88 3.38 -8.26 0.72
N PHE A 89 3.59 -9.29 1.54
CA PHE A 89 4.84 -10.05 1.54
C PHE A 89 5.06 -10.87 0.27
N GLU A 90 4.01 -11.30 -0.42
CA GLU A 90 4.12 -12.04 -1.68
C GLU A 90 4.52 -11.13 -2.85
N LEU A 91 4.16 -9.83 -2.80
CA LEU A 91 4.31 -8.92 -3.93
C LEU A 91 5.71 -8.31 -4.06
N HIS A 92 6.59 -8.46 -3.08
CA HIS A 92 7.94 -7.91 -3.12
C HIS A 92 8.91 -8.71 -2.27
N ASP A 93 10.21 -8.43 -2.42
CA ASP A 93 11.25 -9.02 -1.59
C ASP A 93 11.46 -8.19 -0.31
N SER A 94 10.86 -8.65 0.78
CA SER A 94 10.93 -7.97 2.08
C SER A 94 12.30 -8.05 2.79
N THR A 95 13.27 -8.76 2.21
CA THR A 95 14.64 -8.85 2.76
C THR A 95 15.54 -7.72 2.29
N GLN A 96 15.16 -6.98 1.25
CA GLN A 96 15.94 -5.85 0.75
C GLN A 96 15.79 -4.63 1.68
N VAL A 97 16.89 -4.01 2.03
CA VAL A 97 16.94 -2.87 2.94
C VAL A 97 16.99 -1.57 2.14
N ASN A 98 16.02 -0.67 2.35
CA ASN A 98 15.93 0.63 1.68
C ASN A 98 16.05 0.54 0.15
N ARG A 99 15.53 -0.52 -0.43
CA ARG A 99 15.50 -0.72 -1.88
C ARG A 99 14.51 -1.82 -2.26
N GLN A 100 14.15 -1.82 -3.53
CA GLN A 100 13.47 -2.95 -4.17
C GLN A 100 13.96 -3.07 -5.61
N GLY A 101 14.75 -4.12 -5.88
CA GLY A 101 15.37 -4.31 -7.19
C GLY A 101 16.28 -3.13 -7.56
N THR A 102 15.99 -2.47 -8.68
CA THR A 102 16.74 -1.30 -9.17
C THR A 102 16.35 0.02 -8.49
N TYR A 103 15.25 0.05 -7.76
CA TYR A 103 14.81 1.23 -7.01
C TYR A 103 15.55 1.27 -5.66
N VAL A 104 16.51 2.18 -5.54
CA VAL A 104 17.39 2.32 -4.37
C VAL A 104 17.14 3.66 -3.68
N GLY A 105 16.90 3.62 -2.37
CA GLY A 105 16.66 4.77 -1.52
C GLY A 105 15.67 4.47 -0.40
N ILE A 106 15.72 5.26 0.66
CA ILE A 106 14.84 5.09 1.82
C ILE A 106 13.36 5.23 1.48
N GLN A 107 13.02 5.98 0.41
CA GLN A 107 11.66 6.11 -0.08
C GLN A 107 11.07 4.82 -0.65
N TYR A 108 11.89 3.83 -0.92
CA TYR A 108 11.49 2.50 -1.44
C TYR A 108 11.56 1.39 -0.39
N ARG A 109 11.73 1.75 0.89
CA ARG A 109 11.77 0.75 1.95
C ARG A 109 10.44 0.03 2.10
N SER A 110 10.51 -1.21 2.58
CA SER A 110 9.34 -2.04 2.89
C SER A 110 8.72 -1.59 4.22
N GLU A 111 7.45 -1.19 4.20
CA GLU A 111 6.76 -0.73 5.41
C GLU A 111 5.24 -0.89 5.30
N ILE A 112 4.61 -1.35 6.38
CA ILE A 112 3.16 -1.43 6.52
C ILE A 112 2.70 -0.33 7.47
N PHE A 113 1.66 0.40 7.08
CA PHE A 113 1.05 1.44 7.91
C PHE A 113 -0.33 1.00 8.42
N TYR A 114 -0.46 0.80 9.71
CA TYR A 114 -1.70 0.40 10.36
C TYR A 114 -2.52 1.61 10.83
N ALA A 115 -3.85 1.45 10.88
CA ALA A 115 -4.78 2.48 11.33
C ALA A 115 -5.20 2.32 12.79
N ASN A 116 -5.13 1.12 13.34
CA ASN A 116 -5.59 0.79 14.69
C ASN A 116 -4.80 -0.38 15.31
N ASP A 117 -5.03 -0.63 16.60
CA ASP A 117 -4.29 -1.64 17.35
C ASP A 117 -4.55 -3.09 16.87
N GLU A 118 -5.74 -3.38 16.37
CA GLU A 118 -6.06 -4.69 15.79
C GLU A 118 -5.21 -4.97 14.55
N GLU A 119 -5.14 -4.00 13.63
CA GLU A 119 -4.30 -4.07 12.44
C GLU A 119 -2.83 -4.20 12.80
N LYS A 120 -2.37 -3.43 13.80
CA LYS A 120 -1.00 -3.54 14.32
C LYS A 120 -0.66 -4.96 14.76
N LYS A 121 -1.50 -5.56 15.57
CA LYS A 121 -1.30 -6.93 16.07
C LYS A 121 -1.23 -7.94 14.93
N ILE A 122 -2.12 -7.83 13.96
CA ILE A 122 -2.15 -8.72 12.80
C ILE A 122 -0.88 -8.55 11.95
N ALA A 123 -0.49 -7.32 11.66
CA ALA A 123 0.70 -7.03 10.87
C ALA A 123 1.97 -7.54 11.55
N GLU A 124 2.13 -7.31 12.85
CA GLU A 124 3.28 -7.79 13.64
C GLU A 124 3.33 -9.32 13.71
N LYS A 125 2.18 -9.98 13.87
CA LYS A 125 2.08 -11.45 13.86
C LYS A 125 2.58 -12.04 12.53
N VAL A 126 2.09 -11.53 11.40
CA VAL A 126 2.48 -12.01 10.08
C VAL A 126 3.95 -11.69 9.79
N LEU A 127 4.41 -10.50 10.16
CA LEU A 127 5.82 -10.12 10.05
C LEU A 127 6.72 -11.10 10.81
N ASP A 128 6.36 -11.45 12.03
CA ASP A 128 7.11 -12.41 12.86
C ASP A 128 7.17 -13.80 12.21
N GLU A 129 6.06 -14.28 11.68
CA GLU A 129 6.01 -15.53 10.92
C GLU A 129 6.91 -15.49 9.68
N MET A 130 6.86 -14.41 8.91
CA MET A 130 7.68 -14.23 7.71
C MET A 130 9.16 -14.11 8.05
N ASN A 131 9.47 -13.40 9.13
CA ASN A 131 10.85 -13.26 9.60
C ASN A 131 11.47 -14.61 9.99
N LYS A 132 10.70 -15.48 10.61
CA LYS A 132 11.13 -16.86 10.89
C LYS A 132 11.38 -17.66 9.61
N LYS A 133 10.49 -17.54 8.62
CA LYS A 133 10.65 -18.22 7.31
C LYS A 133 11.87 -17.74 6.52
N LEU A 134 12.27 -16.48 6.69
CA LEU A 134 13.34 -15.83 5.95
C LEU A 134 14.62 -15.63 6.79
N ASP A 135 14.82 -16.50 7.77
CA ASP A 135 16.03 -16.57 8.60
C ASP A 135 16.41 -15.24 9.28
N GLY A 136 15.40 -14.50 9.75
CA GLY A 136 15.59 -13.23 10.45
C GLY A 136 15.95 -12.05 9.53
N LYS A 137 15.76 -12.17 8.23
CA LYS A 137 16.21 -11.17 7.23
C LYS A 137 15.15 -10.18 6.80
N VAL A 138 13.92 -10.23 7.35
CA VAL A 138 12.86 -9.31 6.97
C VAL A 138 13.21 -7.89 7.41
N SER A 139 13.21 -6.95 6.46
CA SER A 139 13.48 -5.53 6.69
C SER A 139 12.22 -4.69 6.90
N THR A 140 11.05 -5.27 6.69
CA THR A 140 9.75 -4.59 6.77
C THR A 140 9.53 -3.95 8.13
N LYS A 141 9.13 -2.68 8.14
CA LYS A 141 8.66 -1.98 9.34
C LYS A 141 7.15 -2.01 9.41
N VAL A 142 6.62 -1.98 10.62
CA VAL A 142 5.18 -1.83 10.92
C VAL A 142 5.02 -0.57 11.74
N SER A 143 4.36 0.42 11.20
CA SER A 143 4.23 1.76 11.78
C SER A 143 2.78 2.23 11.73
N LYS A 144 2.42 3.15 12.64
CA LYS A 144 1.13 3.83 12.58
C LYS A 144 1.08 4.72 11.35
N GLU A 145 -0.07 4.72 10.65
CA GLU A 145 -0.31 5.64 9.54
C GLU A 145 -0.08 7.10 9.97
N LYS A 146 0.67 7.83 9.16
CA LYS A 146 1.01 9.22 9.42
C LYS A 146 1.08 9.99 8.11
N ASN A 147 0.28 11.05 8.02
CA ASN A 147 0.31 12.01 6.92
C ASN A 147 0.28 11.38 5.52
N TYR A 148 -0.64 10.44 5.30
CA TYR A 148 -0.86 9.92 3.95
C TYR A 148 -1.22 11.07 3.01
N CYS A 149 -0.54 11.12 1.88
CA CYS A 149 -0.73 12.12 0.84
C CYS A 149 -0.78 11.42 -0.52
N LYS A 150 -1.85 11.68 -1.30
CA LYS A 150 -1.98 11.13 -2.65
C LYS A 150 -0.87 11.67 -3.55
N ALA A 151 -0.24 10.79 -4.32
CA ALA A 151 0.75 11.20 -5.31
C ALA A 151 0.10 11.92 -6.50
N GLU A 152 0.92 12.67 -7.22
CA GLU A 152 0.52 13.45 -8.39
C GLU A 152 -0.16 12.56 -9.45
N GLY A 153 -1.07 13.12 -10.24
CA GLY A 153 -1.90 12.37 -11.19
C GLY A 153 -1.10 11.58 -12.21
N TYR A 154 0.07 12.08 -12.63
CA TYR A 154 0.94 11.39 -13.60
C TYR A 154 1.61 10.12 -13.06
N HIS A 155 1.62 9.90 -11.74
CA HIS A 155 2.09 8.67 -11.11
C HIS A 155 1.00 7.60 -11.01
N GLN A 156 -0.27 8.01 -11.03
CA GLN A 156 -1.39 7.09 -10.90
C GLN A 156 -1.51 6.22 -12.15
N LYS A 157 -1.57 4.88 -11.97
CA LYS A 157 -1.67 3.93 -13.10
C LYS A 157 -0.58 4.12 -14.15
N TYR A 158 0.63 4.41 -13.72
CA TYR A 158 1.75 4.79 -14.58
C TYR A 158 1.98 3.83 -15.75
N GLU A 159 2.00 2.53 -15.49
CA GLU A 159 2.25 1.53 -16.53
C GLU A 159 1.14 1.47 -17.59
N LYS A 160 -0.12 1.68 -17.20
CA LYS A 160 -1.23 1.79 -18.15
C LYS A 160 -1.14 3.06 -19.00
N ASN A 161 -0.86 4.18 -18.34
CA ASN A 161 -0.76 5.47 -19.00
C ASN A 161 0.47 5.56 -19.92
N LYS A 162 1.54 4.84 -19.60
CA LYS A 162 2.73 4.75 -20.44
C LYS A 162 2.43 4.06 -21.76
N SER A 163 1.69 2.95 -21.75
CA SER A 163 1.30 2.24 -22.97
C SER A 163 0.41 3.07 -23.90
N LEU A 164 -0.44 3.93 -23.32
CA LEU A 164 -1.31 4.84 -24.10
C LEU A 164 -0.56 6.00 -24.77
N LYS A 165 0.60 6.40 -24.23
CA LYS A 165 1.42 7.49 -24.77
C LYS A 165 2.33 7.06 -25.91
N PHE A 166 2.62 5.77 -26.04
CA PHE A 166 3.53 5.19 -27.02
C PHE A 166 2.85 4.21 -27.97
N GLY A 167 1.52 4.13 -27.93
CA GLY A 167 0.69 3.32 -28.81
C GLY A 167 0.17 4.17 -30.02
#